data_6e10a8fe520cbe94d9b6b74db07d92da
#
_entry.id   6e10a8fe520cbe94d9b6b74db07d92da
#
_cell.length_a   1.000
_cell.length_b   1.000
_cell.length_c   1.000
_cell.angle_alpha   90.00
_cell.angle_beta   90.00
_cell.angle_gamma   90.00
#
_symmetry.space_group_name_H-M   'P 1'
#
loop_
_entity.id
_entity.type
_entity.pdbx_description
1 polymer ?
#
loop_
_entity_poly.entity_id
_entity_poly.type
_entity_poly.pdbx_seq_one_letter_code
_entity_poly.pdbx_strand_id
1 'polypeptide(L)'
;MTSHWLFQLALLAIVVGWLVGAYNRLVRLRNAIVTAWEQIVAALVRRSDAMTAVAAAVREPLAAEAATLQALAEADAKLRTAADGVRQSRGRIADVSLWVTAEAALSSPASRLRALIELQPALLAEPPHGEQLAPALAAWREAEPRIQFARQGFNDAVDRYNRAIHQWPTRLVSMLFRFRPGGRV
;
A
#
# COMPACT_ATOMS: atom_id res chain seq x y z
N MET A 1 59.69 -6.71 -3.49
CA MET A 1 58.56 -6.71 -4.45
C MET A 1 57.28 -7.35 -3.90
N THR A 2 57.32 -8.11 -2.81
CA THR A 2 56.17 -8.83 -2.22
C THR A 2 55.18 -7.94 -1.44
N SER A 3 55.58 -6.77 -0.95
CA SER A 3 54.72 -5.92 -0.11
C SER A 3 53.65 -5.13 -0.90
N HIS A 4 53.93 -4.76 -2.15
CA HIS A 4 52.98 -3.95 -2.94
C HIS A 4 51.72 -4.76 -3.36
N TRP A 5 51.90 -6.03 -3.78
CA TRP A 5 50.76 -6.85 -4.19
C TRP A 5 49.89 -7.29 -2.99
N LEU A 6 50.50 -7.51 -1.81
CA LEU A 6 49.75 -7.77 -0.58
C LEU A 6 48.91 -6.55 -0.19
N PHE A 7 49.47 -5.36 -0.30
CA PHE A 7 48.71 -4.09 -0.07
C PHE A 7 47.55 -3.94 -1.08
N GLN A 8 47.80 -4.21 -2.36
CA GLN A 8 46.76 -4.17 -3.39
C GLN A 8 45.64 -5.18 -3.13
N LEU A 9 45.98 -6.42 -2.73
CA LEU A 9 45.00 -7.43 -2.35
C LEU A 9 44.19 -7.02 -1.12
N ALA A 10 44.83 -6.46 -0.10
CA ALA A 10 44.12 -5.96 1.08
C ALA A 10 43.16 -4.81 0.74
N LEU A 11 43.60 -3.86 -0.08
CA LEU A 11 42.77 -2.77 -0.57
C LEU A 11 41.58 -3.30 -1.39
N LEU A 12 41.80 -4.24 -2.29
CA LEU A 12 40.75 -4.89 -3.09
C LEU A 12 39.74 -5.59 -2.17
N ALA A 13 40.20 -6.35 -1.18
CA ALA A 13 39.34 -7.03 -0.23
C ALA A 13 38.43 -6.05 0.56
N ILE A 14 39.01 -4.91 0.98
CA ILE A 14 38.25 -3.83 1.66
C ILE A 14 37.17 -3.25 0.73
N VAL A 15 37.52 -2.96 -0.52
CA VAL A 15 36.59 -2.42 -1.52
C VAL A 15 35.47 -3.41 -1.81
N VAL A 16 35.79 -4.70 -1.99
CA VAL A 16 34.77 -5.75 -2.21
C VAL A 16 33.88 -5.91 -1.00
N GLY A 17 34.43 -6.00 0.21
CA GLY A 17 33.64 -6.07 1.44
C GLY A 17 32.70 -4.86 1.61
N TRP A 18 33.20 -3.68 1.27
CA TRP A 18 32.38 -2.47 1.29
C TRP A 18 31.25 -2.50 0.24
N LEU A 19 31.52 -2.94 -1.02
CA LEU A 19 30.49 -3.09 -2.06
C LEU A 19 29.39 -4.08 -1.63
N VAL A 20 29.76 -5.20 -1.03
CA VAL A 20 28.83 -6.20 -0.50
C VAL A 20 27.98 -5.59 0.63
N GLY A 21 28.60 -4.86 1.54
CA GLY A 21 27.89 -4.16 2.62
C GLY A 21 26.89 -3.14 2.11
N ALA A 22 27.26 -2.32 1.12
CA ALA A 22 26.40 -1.34 0.49
C ALA A 22 25.24 -2.01 -0.28
N TYR A 23 25.51 -3.08 -1.02
CA TYR A 23 24.48 -3.87 -1.69
C TYR A 23 23.46 -4.45 -0.70
N ASN A 24 23.93 -5.10 0.35
CA ASN A 24 23.07 -5.69 1.39
C ASN A 24 22.22 -4.61 2.09
N ARG A 25 22.76 -3.41 2.31
CA ARG A 25 22.01 -2.27 2.83
C ARG A 25 20.86 -1.89 1.90
N LEU A 26 21.11 -1.76 0.59
CA LEU A 26 20.07 -1.41 -0.38
C LEU A 26 19.00 -2.48 -0.49
N VAL A 27 19.38 -3.76 -0.48
CA VAL A 27 18.42 -4.88 -0.48
C VAL A 27 17.54 -4.85 0.77
N ARG A 28 18.11 -4.61 1.96
CA ARG A 28 17.33 -4.49 3.20
C ARG A 28 16.33 -3.33 3.14
N LEU A 29 16.76 -2.17 2.65
CA LEU A 29 15.87 -1.00 2.50
C LEU A 29 14.75 -1.28 1.48
N ARG A 30 15.04 -1.97 0.40
CA ARG A 30 14.04 -2.38 -0.58
C ARG A 30 13.03 -3.38 0.00
N ASN A 31 13.50 -4.32 0.80
CA ASN A 31 12.62 -5.26 1.49
C ASN A 31 11.75 -4.57 2.54
N ALA A 32 12.26 -3.51 3.20
CA ALA A 32 11.45 -2.70 4.11
C ALA A 32 10.26 -2.00 3.42
N ILE A 33 10.39 -1.62 2.14
CA ILE A 33 9.27 -1.11 1.33
C ILE A 33 8.19 -2.21 1.18
N VAL A 34 8.60 -3.45 0.86
CA VAL A 34 7.66 -4.57 0.72
C VAL A 34 6.94 -4.84 2.04
N THR A 35 7.68 -4.90 3.16
CA THR A 35 7.09 -5.11 4.48
C THR A 35 6.10 -4.00 4.86
N ALA A 36 6.44 -2.74 4.56
CA ALA A 36 5.53 -1.62 4.80
C ALA A 36 4.29 -1.68 3.90
N TRP A 37 4.43 -2.16 2.66
CA TRP A 37 3.30 -2.37 1.75
C TRP A 37 2.32 -3.42 2.28
N GLU A 38 2.81 -4.52 2.87
CA GLU A 38 1.94 -5.54 3.47
C GLU A 38 1.04 -4.98 4.59
N GLN A 39 1.48 -3.94 5.31
CA GLN A 39 0.62 -3.25 6.29
C GLN A 39 -0.54 -2.50 5.61
N ILE A 40 -0.28 -1.87 4.46
CA ILE A 40 -1.34 -1.25 3.66
C ILE A 40 -2.32 -2.33 3.18
N VAL A 41 -1.82 -3.42 2.59
CA VAL A 41 -2.65 -4.52 2.09
C VAL A 41 -3.53 -5.10 3.20
N ALA A 42 -2.99 -5.34 4.38
CA ALA A 42 -3.75 -5.83 5.53
C ALA A 42 -4.88 -4.87 5.96
N ALA A 43 -4.63 -3.56 5.92
CA ALA A 43 -5.64 -2.55 6.22
C ALA A 43 -6.70 -2.45 5.10
N LEU A 44 -6.30 -2.57 3.82
CA LEU A 44 -7.21 -2.60 2.67
C LEU A 44 -8.15 -3.81 2.72
N VAL A 45 -7.66 -4.99 3.08
CA VAL A 45 -8.50 -6.19 3.24
C VAL A 45 -9.59 -5.95 4.28
N ARG A 46 -9.24 -5.40 5.45
CA ARG A 46 -10.22 -5.08 6.51
C ARG A 46 -11.27 -4.07 6.02
N ARG A 47 -10.85 -3.04 5.27
CA ARG A 47 -11.78 -2.06 4.68
C ARG A 47 -12.71 -2.72 3.66
N SER A 48 -12.17 -3.56 2.78
CA SER A 48 -12.91 -4.30 1.77
C SER A 48 -13.97 -5.22 2.40
N ASP A 49 -13.58 -5.97 3.44
CA ASP A 49 -14.49 -6.86 4.17
C ASP A 49 -15.63 -6.04 4.82
N ALA A 50 -15.30 -4.91 5.45
CA ALA A 50 -16.28 -4.03 6.06
C ALA A 50 -17.23 -3.41 5.02
N MET A 51 -16.70 -2.93 3.88
CA MET A 51 -17.53 -2.40 2.78
C MET A 51 -18.46 -3.47 2.19
N THR A 52 -17.96 -4.70 2.06
CA THR A 52 -18.77 -5.85 1.59
C THR A 52 -19.89 -6.16 2.58
N ALA A 53 -19.61 -6.15 3.88
CA ALA A 53 -20.62 -6.36 4.92
C ALA A 53 -21.67 -5.24 4.92
N VAL A 54 -21.25 -3.97 4.79
CA VAL A 54 -22.18 -2.84 4.64
C VAL A 54 -23.06 -3.01 3.41
N ALA A 55 -22.46 -3.30 2.24
CA ALA A 55 -23.20 -3.49 1.00
C ALA A 55 -24.21 -4.66 1.09
N ALA A 56 -23.85 -5.74 1.78
CA ALA A 56 -24.74 -6.86 2.03
C ALA A 56 -25.95 -6.48 2.92
N ALA A 57 -25.69 -5.75 4.01
CA ALA A 57 -26.74 -5.33 4.94
C ALA A 57 -27.75 -4.36 4.31
N VAL A 58 -27.33 -3.54 3.34
CA VAL A 58 -28.20 -2.54 2.71
C VAL A 58 -28.75 -2.97 1.35
N ARG A 59 -28.42 -4.17 0.87
CA ARG A 59 -28.80 -4.64 -0.48
C ARG A 59 -30.31 -4.63 -0.72
N GLU A 60 -31.08 -5.09 0.25
CA GLU A 60 -32.52 -5.16 0.15
C GLU A 60 -33.16 -3.78 0.29
N PRO A 61 -32.90 -3.00 1.36
CA PRO A 61 -33.51 -1.69 1.52
C PRO A 61 -33.04 -0.66 0.48
N LEU A 62 -31.86 -0.82 -0.09
CA LEU A 62 -31.33 0.04 -1.16
C LEU A 62 -31.33 -0.64 -2.53
N ALA A 63 -32.32 -1.50 -2.83
CA ALA A 63 -32.40 -2.21 -4.10
C ALA A 63 -32.43 -1.27 -5.33
N ALA A 64 -33.03 -0.08 -5.19
CA ALA A 64 -33.02 0.97 -6.23
C ALA A 64 -31.62 1.53 -6.54
N GLU A 65 -30.68 1.39 -5.61
CA GLU A 65 -29.29 1.88 -5.71
C GLU A 65 -28.29 0.75 -6.05
N ALA A 66 -28.76 -0.35 -6.65
CA ALA A 66 -27.93 -1.49 -6.99
C ALA A 66 -26.70 -1.10 -7.84
N ALA A 67 -26.82 -0.10 -8.72
CA ALA A 67 -25.72 0.44 -9.50
C ALA A 67 -24.60 1.04 -8.63
N THR A 68 -24.95 1.70 -7.51
CA THR A 68 -23.96 2.25 -6.56
C THR A 68 -23.21 1.12 -5.85
N LEU A 69 -23.91 0.05 -5.43
CA LEU A 69 -23.30 -1.10 -4.78
C LEU A 69 -22.37 -1.87 -5.75
N GLN A 70 -22.78 -2.01 -7.00
CA GLN A 70 -21.95 -2.62 -8.04
C GLN A 70 -20.70 -1.78 -8.33
N ALA A 71 -20.86 -0.46 -8.50
CA ALA A 71 -19.72 0.44 -8.71
C ALA A 71 -18.70 0.40 -7.57
N LEU A 72 -19.16 0.29 -6.31
CA LEU A 72 -18.30 0.12 -5.15
C LEU A 72 -17.50 -1.18 -5.23
N ALA A 73 -18.17 -2.30 -5.53
CA ALA A 73 -17.53 -3.61 -5.64
C ALA A 73 -16.48 -3.66 -6.77
N GLU A 74 -16.80 -3.08 -7.93
CA GLU A 74 -15.89 -3.00 -9.07
C GLU A 74 -14.67 -2.12 -8.76
N ALA A 75 -14.88 -0.97 -8.11
CA ALA A 75 -13.79 -0.08 -7.71
C ALA A 75 -12.87 -0.74 -6.68
N ASP A 76 -13.43 -1.46 -5.70
CA ASP A 76 -12.65 -2.21 -4.71
C ASP A 76 -11.84 -3.35 -5.38
N ALA A 77 -12.42 -4.08 -6.32
CA ALA A 77 -11.72 -5.13 -7.06
C ALA A 77 -10.54 -4.56 -7.87
N LYS A 78 -10.72 -3.43 -8.55
CA LYS A 78 -9.64 -2.72 -9.27
C LYS A 78 -8.54 -2.26 -8.32
N LEU A 79 -8.90 -1.74 -7.15
CA LEU A 79 -7.95 -1.30 -6.15
C LEU A 79 -7.10 -2.47 -5.63
N ARG A 80 -7.71 -3.62 -5.35
CA ARG A 80 -6.98 -4.83 -4.94
C ARG A 80 -6.03 -5.32 -6.03
N THR A 81 -6.47 -5.35 -7.27
CA THR A 81 -5.59 -5.69 -8.40
C THR A 81 -4.40 -4.74 -8.51
N ALA A 82 -4.63 -3.43 -8.36
CA ALA A 82 -3.54 -2.45 -8.36
C ALA A 82 -2.59 -2.64 -7.17
N ALA A 83 -3.11 -3.01 -5.98
CA ALA A 83 -2.31 -3.29 -4.79
C ALA A 83 -1.37 -4.50 -5.00
N ASP A 84 -1.86 -5.55 -5.66
CA ASP A 84 -1.03 -6.70 -6.04
C ASP A 84 0.07 -6.32 -7.05
N GLY A 85 -0.22 -5.41 -7.97
CA GLY A 85 0.78 -4.84 -8.89
C GLY A 85 1.93 -4.14 -8.14
N VAL A 86 1.62 -3.32 -7.13
CA VAL A 86 2.64 -2.66 -6.28
C VAL A 86 3.47 -3.70 -5.51
N ARG A 87 2.83 -4.74 -4.97
CA ARG A 87 3.51 -5.85 -4.28
C ARG A 87 4.51 -6.53 -5.20
N GLN A 88 4.09 -6.94 -6.40
CA GLN A 88 4.93 -7.66 -7.37
C GLN A 88 6.10 -6.82 -7.85
N SER A 89 5.89 -5.55 -8.10
CA SER A 89 6.92 -4.61 -8.55
C SER A 89 7.82 -4.06 -7.44
N ARG A 90 7.50 -4.35 -6.17
CA ARG A 90 8.20 -3.84 -4.99
C ARG A 90 8.21 -2.31 -4.93
N GLY A 91 7.06 -1.69 -5.17
CA GLY A 91 6.88 -0.25 -5.06
C GLY A 91 7.37 0.57 -6.25
N ARG A 92 7.33 0.01 -7.47
CA ARG A 92 7.66 0.77 -8.69
C ARG A 92 6.69 1.94 -8.88
N ILE A 93 7.22 3.10 -9.26
CA ILE A 93 6.46 4.36 -9.39
C ILE A 93 5.19 4.20 -10.23
N ALA A 94 5.26 3.53 -11.39
CA ALA A 94 4.10 3.35 -12.26
C ALA A 94 2.97 2.56 -11.59
N ASP A 95 3.29 1.48 -10.86
CA ASP A 95 2.29 0.65 -10.20
C ASP A 95 1.71 1.35 -8.96
N VAL A 96 2.53 2.12 -8.24
CA VAL A 96 2.05 2.98 -7.15
C VAL A 96 1.11 4.06 -7.68
N SER A 97 1.40 4.68 -8.82
CA SER A 97 0.51 5.66 -9.44
C SER A 97 -0.83 5.04 -9.86
N LEU A 98 -0.82 3.82 -10.40
CA LEU A 98 -2.05 3.08 -10.73
C LEU A 98 -2.88 2.81 -9.47
N TRP A 99 -2.23 2.41 -8.37
CA TRP A 99 -2.91 2.19 -7.10
C TRP A 99 -3.53 3.49 -6.56
N VAL A 100 -2.82 4.61 -6.60
CA VAL A 100 -3.34 5.93 -6.17
C VAL A 100 -4.57 6.32 -6.99
N THR A 101 -4.54 6.08 -8.30
CA THR A 101 -5.69 6.34 -9.18
C THR A 101 -6.88 5.44 -8.84
N ALA A 102 -6.64 4.14 -8.56
CA ALA A 102 -7.70 3.22 -8.17
C ALA A 102 -8.31 3.57 -6.80
N GLU A 103 -7.48 4.03 -5.85
CA GLU A 103 -7.93 4.53 -4.54
C GLU A 103 -8.82 5.78 -4.69
N ALA A 104 -8.43 6.71 -5.54
CA ALA A 104 -9.24 7.89 -5.85
C ALA A 104 -10.59 7.50 -6.48
N ALA A 105 -10.60 6.52 -7.39
CA ALA A 105 -11.82 6.03 -8.02
C ALA A 105 -12.80 5.38 -7.05
N LEU A 106 -12.30 4.73 -5.98
CA LEU A 106 -13.14 4.14 -4.95
C LEU A 106 -13.85 5.20 -4.10
N SER A 107 -13.28 6.39 -3.95
CA SER A 107 -13.81 7.44 -3.05
C SER A 107 -15.24 7.88 -3.40
N SER A 108 -15.58 7.98 -4.67
CA SER A 108 -16.90 8.43 -5.14
C SER A 108 -18.03 7.44 -4.78
N PRO A 109 -17.99 6.16 -5.19
CA PRO A 109 -19.04 5.21 -4.81
C PRO A 109 -19.10 4.98 -3.29
N ALA A 110 -17.97 5.02 -2.59
CA ALA A 110 -17.90 4.89 -1.15
C ALA A 110 -18.60 6.06 -0.42
N SER A 111 -18.36 7.30 -0.85
CA SER A 111 -19.02 8.49 -0.32
C SER A 111 -20.51 8.48 -0.61
N ARG A 112 -20.90 8.08 -1.82
CA ARG A 112 -22.32 7.98 -2.20
C ARG A 112 -23.05 6.96 -1.33
N LEU A 113 -22.48 5.77 -1.10
CA LEU A 113 -23.11 4.78 -0.23
C LEU A 113 -23.26 5.30 1.20
N ARG A 114 -22.23 5.94 1.76
CA ARG A 114 -22.33 6.56 3.10
C ARG A 114 -23.45 7.58 3.18
N ALA A 115 -23.55 8.49 2.20
CA ALA A 115 -24.60 9.50 2.14
C ALA A 115 -26.01 8.87 2.06
N LEU A 116 -26.20 7.81 1.27
CA LEU A 116 -27.47 7.08 1.19
C LEU A 116 -27.88 6.47 2.54
N ILE A 117 -26.93 5.92 3.27
CA ILE A 117 -27.19 5.37 4.61
C ILE A 117 -27.52 6.50 5.61
N GLU A 118 -26.81 7.63 5.56
CA GLU A 118 -27.07 8.79 6.43
C GLU A 118 -28.45 9.41 6.17
N LEU A 119 -28.94 9.38 4.93
CA LEU A 119 -30.29 9.87 4.58
C LEU A 119 -31.43 8.96 5.07
N GLN A 120 -31.12 7.73 5.48
CA GLN A 120 -32.09 6.72 5.91
C GLN A 120 -31.77 6.19 7.32
N PRO A 121 -31.99 7.00 8.38
CA PRO A 121 -31.60 6.60 9.74
C PRO A 121 -32.38 5.35 10.24
N ALA A 122 -33.53 5.04 9.64
CA ALA A 122 -34.27 3.81 9.92
C ALA A 122 -33.46 2.54 9.65
N LEU A 123 -32.50 2.56 8.68
CA LEU A 123 -31.60 1.44 8.39
C LEU A 123 -30.73 1.05 9.60
N LEU A 124 -30.42 2.00 10.46
CA LEU A 124 -29.62 1.77 11.67
C LEU A 124 -30.48 1.45 12.89
N ALA A 125 -31.76 1.90 12.88
CA ALA A 125 -32.66 1.79 14.03
C ALA A 125 -33.47 0.46 14.03
N GLU A 126 -33.74 -0.09 12.83
CA GLU A 126 -34.68 -1.22 12.69
C GLU A 126 -33.94 -2.55 12.49
N PRO A 127 -34.28 -3.57 13.30
CA PRO A 127 -33.83 -4.95 13.02
C PRO A 127 -34.47 -5.51 11.73
N PRO A 128 -33.79 -6.43 11.03
CA PRO A 128 -32.46 -6.98 11.31
C PRO A 128 -31.30 -6.15 10.73
N HIS A 129 -31.61 -5.12 9.92
CA HIS A 129 -30.58 -4.38 9.18
C HIS A 129 -29.64 -3.61 10.11
N GLY A 130 -30.15 -2.94 11.14
CA GLY A 130 -29.35 -2.15 12.06
C GLY A 130 -28.31 -2.98 12.84
N GLU A 131 -28.67 -4.21 13.22
CA GLU A 131 -27.78 -5.12 13.96
C GLU A 131 -26.56 -5.55 13.13
N GLN A 132 -26.72 -5.64 11.80
CA GLN A 132 -25.63 -6.00 10.89
C GLN A 132 -24.88 -4.77 10.38
N LEU A 133 -25.59 -3.68 10.11
CA LEU A 133 -25.05 -2.48 9.49
C LEU A 133 -24.18 -1.68 10.46
N ALA A 134 -24.59 -1.52 11.71
CA ALA A 134 -23.87 -0.71 12.69
C ALA A 134 -22.42 -1.20 12.94
N PRO A 135 -22.17 -2.49 13.23
CA PRO A 135 -20.81 -2.99 13.41
C PRO A 135 -19.99 -2.93 12.11
N ALA A 136 -20.60 -3.16 10.93
CA ALA A 136 -19.92 -3.09 9.65
C ALA A 136 -19.46 -1.65 9.33
N LEU A 137 -20.31 -0.65 9.59
CA LEU A 137 -19.94 0.77 9.44
C LEU A 137 -18.85 1.19 10.44
N ALA A 138 -18.90 0.69 11.67
CA ALA A 138 -17.85 0.94 12.66
C ALA A 138 -16.51 0.37 12.20
N ALA A 139 -16.49 -0.87 11.70
CA ALA A 139 -15.31 -1.51 11.15
C ALA A 139 -14.74 -0.75 9.93
N TRP A 140 -15.62 -0.26 9.05
CA TRP A 140 -15.21 0.58 7.92
C TRP A 140 -14.54 1.88 8.39
N ARG A 141 -15.16 2.60 9.33
CA ARG A 141 -14.59 3.83 9.90
C ARG A 141 -13.24 3.59 10.59
N GLU A 142 -13.08 2.45 11.26
CA GLU A 142 -11.84 2.08 11.94
C GLU A 142 -10.71 1.72 10.97
N ALA A 143 -11.04 1.21 9.78
CA ALA A 143 -10.04 0.85 8.77
C ALA A 143 -9.35 2.08 8.15
N GLU A 144 -10.04 3.22 7.99
CA GLU A 144 -9.50 4.41 7.34
C GLU A 144 -8.24 4.97 8.03
N PRO A 145 -8.23 5.25 9.35
CA PRO A 145 -7.01 5.74 10.00
C PRO A 145 -5.86 4.71 9.96
N ARG A 146 -6.17 3.43 9.95
CA ARG A 146 -5.15 2.37 9.82
C ARG A 146 -4.46 2.41 8.45
N ILE A 147 -5.23 2.65 7.36
CA ILE A 147 -4.67 2.83 6.02
C ILE A 147 -3.78 4.07 5.99
N GLN A 148 -4.21 5.19 6.56
CA GLN A 148 -3.41 6.43 6.61
C GLN A 148 -2.09 6.22 7.37
N PHE A 149 -2.13 5.55 8.51
CA PHE A 149 -0.92 5.21 9.27
C PHE A 149 0.02 4.31 8.48
N ALA A 150 -0.52 3.27 7.82
CA ALA A 150 0.27 2.36 7.00
C ALA A 150 0.91 3.08 5.79
N ARG A 151 0.19 4.03 5.17
CA ARG A 151 0.73 4.89 4.09
C ARG A 151 1.92 5.72 4.54
N GLN A 152 1.87 6.30 5.73
CA GLN A 152 3.01 7.04 6.30
C GLN A 152 4.24 6.12 6.46
N GLY A 153 4.05 4.94 7.04
CA GLY A 153 5.13 3.95 7.18
C GLY A 153 5.74 3.51 5.84
N PHE A 154 4.90 3.34 4.82
CA PHE A 154 5.35 3.02 3.47
C PHE A 154 6.16 4.18 2.85
N ASN A 155 5.65 5.40 2.92
CA ASN A 155 6.35 6.58 2.41
C ASN A 155 7.70 6.78 3.10
N ASP A 156 7.78 6.57 4.40
CA ASP A 156 9.04 6.64 5.17
C ASP A 156 10.05 5.57 4.72
N ALA A 157 9.58 4.36 4.41
CA ALA A 157 10.44 3.30 3.88
C ALA A 157 10.96 3.66 2.47
N VAL A 158 10.09 4.16 1.60
CA VAL A 158 10.44 4.65 0.25
C VAL A 158 11.45 5.78 0.34
N ASP A 159 11.24 6.77 1.20
CA ASP A 159 12.14 7.91 1.35
C ASP A 159 13.53 7.49 1.86
N ARG A 160 13.60 6.57 2.82
CA ARG A 160 14.88 6.01 3.29
C ARG A 160 15.61 5.28 2.17
N TYR A 161 14.91 4.49 1.38
CA TYR A 161 15.49 3.79 0.23
C TYR A 161 15.94 4.78 -0.85
N ASN A 162 15.10 5.74 -1.25
CA ASN A 162 15.41 6.73 -2.27
C ASN A 162 16.60 7.60 -1.87
N ARG A 163 16.70 8.01 -0.60
CA ARG A 163 17.91 8.69 -0.12
C ARG A 163 19.16 7.83 -0.24
N ALA A 164 19.06 6.55 0.12
CA ALA A 164 20.22 5.65 0.09
C ALA A 164 20.76 5.39 -1.32
N ILE A 165 19.90 5.29 -2.35
CA ILE A 165 20.35 5.11 -3.75
C ILE A 165 21.01 6.36 -4.34
N HIS A 166 20.78 7.55 -3.77
CA HIS A 166 21.38 8.81 -4.21
C HIS A 166 22.58 9.24 -3.38
N GLN A 167 22.76 8.68 -2.17
CA GLN A 167 23.90 9.00 -1.30
C GLN A 167 25.20 8.36 -1.81
N TRP A 168 26.29 9.15 -1.81
CA TRP A 168 27.61 8.59 -1.98
C TRP A 168 28.01 7.87 -0.67
N PRO A 169 28.62 6.70 -0.74
CA PRO A 169 29.09 5.99 -1.92
C PRO A 169 28.11 4.92 -2.47
N THR A 170 26.95 4.68 -1.84
CA THR A 170 25.93 3.68 -2.26
C THR A 170 25.41 3.95 -3.67
N ARG A 171 25.52 5.19 -4.15
CA ARG A 171 25.15 5.57 -5.52
C ARG A 171 25.87 4.76 -6.59
N LEU A 172 27.15 4.43 -6.39
CA LEU A 172 27.92 3.57 -7.32
C LEU A 172 27.31 2.17 -7.42
N VAL A 173 26.95 1.60 -6.27
CA VAL A 173 26.29 0.28 -6.21
C VAL A 173 24.90 0.36 -6.86
N SER A 174 24.15 1.42 -6.62
CA SER A 174 22.82 1.58 -7.23
C SER A 174 22.88 1.66 -8.75
N MET A 175 23.88 2.32 -9.31
CA MET A 175 24.11 2.38 -10.76
C MET A 175 24.50 1.00 -11.33
N LEU A 176 25.46 0.31 -10.69
CA LEU A 176 25.97 -0.98 -11.13
C LEU A 176 24.88 -2.05 -11.15
N PHE A 177 24.04 -2.11 -10.11
CA PHE A 177 22.97 -3.10 -9.94
C PHE A 177 21.59 -2.60 -10.37
N ARG A 178 21.50 -1.43 -11.02
CA ARG A 178 20.28 -0.84 -11.57
C ARG A 178 19.14 -0.71 -10.55
N PHE A 179 19.45 -0.32 -9.32
CA PHE A 179 18.42 0.04 -8.35
C PHE A 179 17.68 1.30 -8.82
N ARG A 180 16.36 1.21 -8.91
CA ARG A 180 15.48 2.31 -9.34
C ARG A 180 14.75 2.89 -8.14
N PRO A 181 14.40 4.19 -8.16
CA PRO A 181 13.64 4.81 -7.08
C PRO A 181 12.24 4.18 -6.95
N GLY A 182 11.73 4.13 -5.71
CA GLY A 182 10.36 3.75 -5.38
C GLY A 182 9.39 4.93 -5.46
N GLY A 183 8.11 4.63 -5.74
CA GLY A 183 7.01 5.59 -5.72
C GLY A 183 6.44 5.78 -4.31
N ARG A 184 5.83 6.95 -4.05
CA ARG A 184 5.09 7.30 -2.82
C ARG A 184 3.59 7.20 -3.04
N VAL A 185 2.84 6.91 -1.96
CA VAL A 185 1.38 6.86 -1.94
C VAL A 185 0.75 8.06 -1.23
#